data_513bafa9bf55e0a4ce409e73880b6066
#
_entry.id   513bafa9bf55e0a4ce409e73880b6066
#
_cell.length_a   1.000
_cell.length_b   1.000
_cell.length_c   1.000
_cell.angle_alpha   90.00
_cell.angle_beta   90.00
_cell.angle_gamma   90.00
#
_symmetry.space_group_name_H-M   'P 1'
#
loop_
_entity.id
_entity.type
_entity.pdbx_description
1 polymer ?
#
loop_
_entity_poly.entity_id
_entity_poly.type
_entity_poly.pdbx_seq_one_letter_code
_entity_poly.pdbx_strand_id
1 'polypeptide(L)'
;MLDAVERHRPALVYLAYPNNPTANLWDDAAIDAIVDAVGRQERGFVVFDEAYQPFASRSWLPRLAAHPHVLVMRTLSKFGLAGVRLGYLCGAAAVIDEVDKLRPPYNVGVLNAEATLFALEHAEEFVRQAQAIRAERERLQRVLADLPGVWPFPSEANMILVRVPDARRAFEGMKSHGVLVKNVSGLHPLLANCLRLTVGTPDENRLMIDALKASL
;
A
#
# COMPACT_ATOMS: atom_id res chain seq x y z
N MET A 1 -11.07 -10.06 12.62
CA MET A 1 -11.35 -10.33 11.19
C MET A 1 -11.70 -11.79 10.97
N LEU A 2 -10.92 -12.76 11.48
CA LEU A 2 -11.21 -14.20 11.33
C LEU A 2 -12.64 -14.55 11.77
N ASP A 3 -13.05 -14.15 12.98
CA ASP A 3 -14.44 -14.38 13.47
C ASP A 3 -15.53 -13.82 12.54
N ALA A 4 -15.24 -12.70 11.87
CA ALA A 4 -16.17 -12.12 10.90
C ALA A 4 -16.24 -12.97 9.62
N VAL A 5 -15.09 -13.49 9.14
CA VAL A 5 -15.03 -14.39 7.98
C VAL A 5 -15.80 -15.68 8.27
N GLU A 6 -15.60 -16.28 9.43
CA GLU A 6 -16.28 -17.51 9.83
C GLU A 6 -17.81 -17.30 10.00
N ARG A 7 -18.19 -16.18 10.62
CA ARG A 7 -19.60 -15.83 10.87
C ARG A 7 -20.37 -15.49 9.60
N HIS A 8 -19.79 -14.66 8.74
CA HIS A 8 -20.48 -14.09 7.57
C HIS A 8 -20.23 -14.86 6.28
N ARG A 9 -19.21 -15.72 6.25
CA ARG A 9 -18.82 -16.53 5.08
C ARG A 9 -18.81 -15.70 3.79
N PRO A 10 -18.03 -14.59 3.73
CA PRO A 10 -18.07 -13.67 2.61
C PRO A 10 -17.57 -14.35 1.33
N ALA A 11 -18.13 -13.97 0.17
CA ALA A 11 -17.63 -14.41 -1.13
C ALA A 11 -16.27 -13.81 -1.48
N LEU A 12 -15.96 -12.61 -0.96
CA LEU A 12 -14.70 -11.91 -1.19
C LEU A 12 -14.15 -11.32 0.12
N VAL A 13 -12.86 -11.53 0.34
CA VAL A 13 -12.09 -10.88 1.41
C VAL A 13 -10.95 -10.11 0.78
N TYR A 14 -10.92 -8.78 0.97
CA TYR A 14 -9.83 -7.93 0.51
C TYR A 14 -8.83 -7.67 1.64
N LEU A 15 -7.55 -7.91 1.38
CA LEU A 15 -6.43 -7.67 2.29
C LEU A 15 -5.43 -6.73 1.60
N ALA A 16 -5.41 -5.45 2.01
CA ALA A 16 -4.38 -4.53 1.55
C ALA A 16 -3.03 -4.91 2.20
N TYR A 17 -2.00 -5.16 1.36
CA TYR A 17 -0.72 -5.74 1.77
C TYR A 17 0.46 -5.18 0.96
N PRO A 18 1.13 -4.13 1.43
CA PRO A 18 0.94 -3.36 2.68
C PRO A 18 -0.38 -2.59 2.76
N ASN A 19 -0.86 -2.38 3.99
CA ASN A 19 -2.11 -1.68 4.22
C ASN A 19 -1.98 -0.15 4.04
N ASN A 20 -3.05 0.50 3.65
CA ASN A 20 -3.17 1.96 3.59
C ASN A 20 -4.38 2.40 4.46
N PRO A 21 -4.19 3.28 5.45
CA PRO A 21 -3.08 4.23 5.61
C PRO A 21 -1.97 3.79 6.58
N THR A 22 -2.04 2.61 7.17
CA THR A 22 -1.15 2.18 8.26
C THR A 22 0.23 1.73 7.80
N ALA A 23 0.39 1.46 6.50
CA ALA A 23 1.63 1.09 5.83
C ALA A 23 2.30 -0.23 6.30
N ASN A 24 1.66 -0.97 7.20
CA ASN A 24 2.19 -2.22 7.73
C ASN A 24 1.84 -3.43 6.84
N LEU A 25 2.62 -4.49 6.97
CA LEU A 25 2.21 -5.85 6.66
C LEU A 25 1.46 -6.43 7.86
N TRP A 26 0.51 -7.31 7.58
CA TRP A 26 -0.20 -8.04 8.62
C TRP A 26 0.64 -9.22 9.11
N ASP A 27 0.29 -9.74 10.28
CA ASP A 27 0.86 -10.97 10.82
C ASP A 27 0.55 -12.17 9.90
N ASP A 28 1.58 -12.96 9.57
CA ASP A 28 1.47 -14.05 8.60
C ASP A 28 0.52 -15.14 9.10
N ALA A 29 0.55 -15.47 10.39
CA ALA A 29 -0.32 -16.50 10.95
C ALA A 29 -1.79 -16.06 10.92
N ALA A 30 -2.05 -14.76 11.17
CA ALA A 30 -3.41 -14.21 11.06
C ALA A 30 -3.92 -14.22 9.61
N ILE A 31 -3.05 -13.92 8.64
CA ILE A 31 -3.39 -14.01 7.21
C ILE A 31 -3.66 -15.46 6.81
N ASP A 32 -2.77 -16.38 7.17
CA ASP A 32 -2.91 -17.79 6.83
C ASP A 32 -4.21 -18.37 7.37
N ALA A 33 -4.57 -18.03 8.62
CA ALA A 33 -5.84 -18.44 9.20
C ALA A 33 -7.07 -17.91 8.40
N ILE A 34 -7.00 -16.68 7.87
CA ILE A 34 -8.06 -16.12 7.03
C ILE A 34 -8.11 -16.84 5.68
N VAL A 35 -6.97 -17.06 5.02
CA VAL A 35 -6.87 -17.76 3.74
C VAL A 35 -7.45 -19.16 3.87
N ASP A 36 -7.06 -19.90 4.91
CA ASP A 36 -7.57 -21.25 5.19
C ASP A 36 -9.07 -21.26 5.49
N ALA A 37 -9.55 -20.28 6.28
CA ALA A 37 -10.99 -20.18 6.59
C ALA A 37 -11.84 -19.93 5.32
N VAL A 38 -11.36 -19.07 4.39
CA VAL A 38 -12.02 -18.84 3.11
C VAL A 38 -11.92 -20.07 2.21
N GLY A 39 -10.75 -20.73 2.15
CA GLY A 39 -10.55 -21.95 1.37
C GLY A 39 -11.50 -23.10 1.76
N ARG A 40 -11.74 -23.28 3.07
CA ARG A 40 -12.72 -24.27 3.57
C ARG A 40 -14.17 -23.98 3.16
N GLN A 41 -14.48 -22.77 2.70
CA GLN A 41 -15.84 -22.42 2.25
C GLN A 41 -16.14 -22.90 0.81
N GLU A 42 -15.12 -23.29 0.05
CA GLU A 42 -15.16 -23.78 -1.35
C GLU A 42 -15.81 -22.81 -2.37
N ARG A 43 -16.11 -21.57 -1.97
CA ARG A 43 -16.82 -20.56 -2.80
C ARG A 43 -16.41 -19.13 -2.55
N GLY A 44 -15.35 -18.92 -1.77
CA GLY A 44 -14.84 -17.58 -1.46
C GLY A 44 -13.48 -17.34 -2.07
N PHE A 45 -13.13 -16.08 -2.24
CA PHE A 45 -11.80 -15.65 -2.70
C PHE A 45 -11.19 -14.68 -1.71
N VAL A 46 -9.86 -14.77 -1.56
CA VAL A 46 -9.06 -13.75 -0.88
C VAL A 46 -8.29 -12.97 -1.94
N VAL A 47 -8.43 -11.64 -1.93
CA VAL A 47 -7.73 -10.73 -2.83
C VAL A 47 -6.69 -9.96 -2.04
N PHE A 48 -5.42 -10.19 -2.31
CA PHE A 48 -4.34 -9.37 -1.79
C PHE A 48 -4.16 -8.14 -2.68
N ASP A 49 -4.41 -6.96 -2.12
CA ASP A 49 -4.08 -5.70 -2.77
C ASP A 49 -2.62 -5.34 -2.47
N GLU A 50 -1.74 -5.70 -3.38
CA GLU A 50 -0.31 -5.44 -3.33
C GLU A 50 0.08 -4.14 -4.06
N ALA A 51 -0.77 -3.10 -4.02
CA ALA A 51 -0.48 -1.83 -4.69
C ALA A 51 0.86 -1.21 -4.24
N TYR A 52 1.27 -1.43 -2.99
CA TYR A 52 2.53 -0.90 -2.43
C TYR A 52 3.67 -1.93 -2.38
N GLN A 53 3.53 -3.07 -3.04
CA GLN A 53 4.52 -4.15 -3.04
C GLN A 53 5.93 -3.72 -3.47
N PRO A 54 6.16 -2.78 -4.40
CA PRO A 54 7.53 -2.36 -4.74
C PRO A 54 8.36 -1.88 -3.54
N PHE A 55 7.71 -1.43 -2.47
CA PHE A 55 8.35 -0.94 -1.25
C PHE A 55 8.38 -1.97 -0.11
N ALA A 56 7.64 -3.07 -0.24
CA ALA A 56 7.49 -4.09 0.79
C ALA A 56 8.64 -5.12 0.79
N SER A 57 8.88 -5.72 1.94
CA SER A 57 9.86 -6.79 2.13
C SER A 57 9.32 -8.15 1.66
N ARG A 58 7.99 -8.30 1.57
CA ARG A 58 7.32 -9.57 1.27
C ARG A 58 6.18 -9.40 0.26
N SER A 59 5.77 -10.52 -0.36
CA SER A 59 4.66 -10.64 -1.31
C SER A 59 3.95 -11.97 -1.14
N TRP A 60 2.67 -12.01 -1.43
CA TRP A 60 1.87 -13.23 -1.52
C TRP A 60 1.99 -13.93 -2.88
N LEU A 61 2.48 -13.25 -3.92
CA LEU A 61 2.57 -13.77 -5.28
C LEU A 61 3.26 -15.15 -5.37
N PRO A 62 4.37 -15.44 -4.67
CA PRO A 62 5.03 -16.76 -4.73
C PRO A 62 4.18 -17.91 -4.18
N ARG A 63 3.15 -17.61 -3.39
CA ARG A 63 2.30 -18.61 -2.72
C ARG A 63 1.04 -18.97 -3.53
N LEU A 64 0.73 -18.24 -4.61
CA LEU A 64 -0.51 -18.41 -5.39
C LEU A 64 -0.73 -19.84 -5.89
N ALA A 65 0.33 -20.53 -6.34
CA ALA A 65 0.22 -21.88 -6.88
C ALA A 65 -0.40 -22.90 -5.91
N ALA A 66 -0.22 -22.69 -4.60
CA ALA A 66 -0.77 -23.55 -3.56
C ALA A 66 -2.19 -23.15 -3.11
N HIS A 67 -2.70 -22.00 -3.55
CA HIS A 67 -3.96 -21.41 -3.06
C HIS A 67 -4.86 -20.94 -4.22
N PRO A 68 -5.59 -21.85 -4.90
CA PRO A 68 -6.35 -21.50 -6.11
C PRO A 68 -7.50 -20.50 -5.86
N HIS A 69 -7.90 -20.28 -4.61
CA HIS A 69 -8.89 -19.29 -4.18
C HIS A 69 -8.27 -17.94 -3.78
N VAL A 70 -6.96 -17.76 -4.00
CA VAL A 70 -6.27 -16.49 -3.72
C VAL A 70 -5.96 -15.77 -5.03
N LEU A 71 -6.14 -14.45 -5.01
CA LEU A 71 -5.80 -13.54 -6.09
C LEU A 71 -4.84 -12.48 -5.55
N VAL A 72 -3.87 -12.06 -6.35
CA VAL A 72 -2.98 -10.93 -6.06
C VAL A 72 -3.22 -9.84 -7.09
N MET A 73 -3.59 -8.67 -6.60
CA MET A 73 -3.82 -7.48 -7.42
C MET A 73 -2.65 -6.50 -7.25
N ARG A 74 -2.11 -6.00 -8.36
CA ARG A 74 -1.02 -5.01 -8.38
C ARG A 74 -1.34 -3.86 -9.31
N THR A 75 -0.70 -2.73 -9.07
CA THR A 75 -0.79 -1.54 -9.91
C THR A 75 0.59 -1.07 -10.37
N LEU A 76 0.67 -0.58 -11.59
CA LEU A 76 1.87 0.12 -12.07
C LEU A 76 1.96 1.55 -11.54
N SER A 77 0.87 2.10 -11.00
CA SER A 77 0.84 3.46 -10.46
C SER A 77 1.85 3.72 -9.34
N LYS A 78 2.12 2.71 -8.51
CA LYS A 78 3.07 2.82 -7.39
C LYS A 78 4.48 2.34 -7.75
N PHE A 79 4.60 1.70 -8.90
CA PHE A 79 5.90 1.34 -9.49
C PHE A 79 6.58 2.53 -10.21
N GLY A 80 5.94 3.70 -10.28
CA GLY A 80 6.44 4.91 -10.95
C GLY A 80 5.63 5.32 -12.17
N LEU A 81 4.61 4.55 -12.55
CA LEU A 81 3.84 4.70 -13.78
C LEU A 81 2.37 5.10 -13.50
N ALA A 82 2.15 6.08 -12.64
CA ALA A 82 0.79 6.50 -12.27
C ALA A 82 -0.06 6.95 -13.46
N GLY A 83 0.57 7.56 -14.48
CA GLY A 83 -0.09 8.09 -15.68
C GLY A 83 -0.63 7.03 -16.62
N VAL A 84 -0.08 5.80 -16.63
CA VAL A 84 -0.53 4.75 -17.55
C VAL A 84 -1.84 4.09 -17.13
N ARG A 85 -2.31 4.29 -15.91
CA ARG A 85 -3.60 3.80 -15.39
C ARG A 85 -3.79 2.29 -15.55
N LEU A 86 -2.73 1.50 -15.39
CA LEU A 86 -2.74 0.05 -15.50
C LEU A 86 -2.49 -0.63 -14.17
N GLY A 87 -3.12 -1.79 -14.02
CA GLY A 87 -2.86 -2.78 -13.00
C GLY A 87 -3.08 -4.17 -13.59
N TYR A 88 -2.80 -5.18 -12.79
CA TYR A 88 -2.97 -6.57 -13.19
C TYR A 88 -3.39 -7.42 -12.01
N LEU A 89 -4.08 -8.52 -12.34
CA LEU A 89 -4.56 -9.51 -11.40
C LEU A 89 -3.89 -10.85 -11.71
N CYS A 90 -3.34 -11.51 -10.70
CA CYS A 90 -2.75 -12.82 -10.78
C CYS A 90 -3.56 -13.81 -9.95
N GLY A 91 -3.75 -15.03 -10.47
CA GLY A 91 -4.48 -16.10 -9.79
C GLY A 91 -4.53 -17.37 -10.63
N ALA A 92 -5.34 -18.34 -10.22
CA ALA A 92 -5.59 -19.56 -10.98
C ALA A 92 -6.19 -19.23 -12.35
N ALA A 93 -5.69 -19.86 -13.43
CA ALA A 93 -6.10 -19.58 -14.80
C ALA A 93 -7.63 -19.63 -14.97
N ALA A 94 -8.30 -20.64 -14.44
CA ALA A 94 -9.74 -20.78 -14.52
C ALA A 94 -10.52 -19.59 -13.93
N VAL A 95 -9.98 -18.94 -12.89
CA VAL A 95 -10.58 -17.74 -12.28
C VAL A 95 -10.30 -16.51 -13.13
N ILE A 96 -9.06 -16.37 -13.60
CA ILE A 96 -8.66 -15.23 -14.44
C ILE A 96 -9.44 -15.24 -15.76
N ASP A 97 -9.65 -16.40 -16.36
CA ASP A 97 -10.44 -16.55 -17.60
C ASP A 97 -11.90 -16.05 -17.41
N GLU A 98 -12.50 -16.32 -16.24
CA GLU A 98 -13.86 -15.80 -15.93
C GLU A 98 -13.85 -14.27 -15.70
N VAL A 99 -12.83 -13.75 -15.04
CA VAL A 99 -12.68 -12.29 -14.84
C VAL A 99 -12.46 -11.58 -16.18
N ASP A 100 -11.65 -12.17 -17.08
CA ASP A 100 -11.34 -11.59 -18.39
C ASP A 100 -12.57 -11.41 -19.28
N LYS A 101 -13.59 -12.28 -19.15
CA LYS A 101 -14.87 -12.14 -19.87
C LYS A 101 -15.62 -10.85 -19.53
N LEU A 102 -15.37 -10.28 -18.35
CA LEU A 102 -16.00 -9.04 -17.89
C LEU A 102 -15.19 -7.80 -18.27
N ARG A 103 -14.01 -7.98 -18.79
CA ARG A 103 -13.12 -6.86 -19.18
C ARG A 103 -13.70 -6.16 -20.41
N PRO A 104 -13.95 -4.82 -20.34
CA PRO A 104 -14.44 -4.09 -21.51
C PRO A 104 -13.47 -4.19 -22.69
N PRO A 105 -13.96 -4.31 -23.94
CA PRO A 105 -13.12 -4.15 -25.12
C PRO A 105 -12.38 -2.82 -25.07
N TYR A 106 -11.11 -2.82 -25.53
CA TYR A 106 -10.27 -1.61 -25.61
C TYR A 106 -10.04 -0.90 -24.24
N ASN A 107 -10.17 -1.61 -23.12
CA ASN A 107 -9.94 -1.05 -21.78
C ASN A 107 -8.51 -0.55 -21.54
N VAL A 108 -7.55 -0.96 -22.38
CA VAL A 108 -6.16 -0.48 -22.38
C VAL A 108 -5.91 0.26 -23.69
N GLY A 109 -5.62 1.56 -23.58
CA GLY A 109 -5.28 2.37 -24.77
C GLY A 109 -3.91 1.99 -25.32
N VAL A 110 -3.71 2.09 -26.64
CA VAL A 110 -2.45 1.73 -27.32
C VAL A 110 -1.26 2.48 -26.70
N LEU A 111 -1.37 3.81 -26.51
CA LEU A 111 -0.28 4.60 -25.92
C LEU A 111 0.06 4.16 -24.48
N ASN A 112 -0.94 3.75 -23.70
CA ASN A 112 -0.72 3.23 -22.34
C ASN A 112 0.01 1.87 -22.39
N ALA A 113 -0.35 1.01 -23.34
CA ALA A 113 0.31 -0.27 -23.55
C ALA A 113 1.77 -0.09 -23.96
N GLU A 114 2.04 0.72 -25.00
CA GLU A 114 3.40 0.99 -25.49
C GLU A 114 4.29 1.63 -24.41
N ALA A 115 3.77 2.66 -23.70
CA ALA A 115 4.51 3.26 -22.60
C ALA A 115 4.81 2.28 -21.46
N THR A 116 3.89 1.34 -21.21
CA THR A 116 4.08 0.30 -20.21
C THR A 116 5.12 -0.71 -20.63
N LEU A 117 5.08 -1.18 -21.87
CA LEU A 117 6.07 -2.13 -22.42
C LEU A 117 7.47 -1.53 -22.36
N PHE A 118 7.65 -0.30 -22.83
CA PHE A 118 8.92 0.42 -22.74
C PHE A 118 9.42 0.51 -21.28
N ALA A 119 8.53 0.86 -20.34
CA ALA A 119 8.91 0.96 -18.94
C ALA A 119 9.27 -0.39 -18.31
N LEU A 120 8.61 -1.48 -18.72
CA LEU A 120 8.93 -2.82 -18.23
C LEU A 120 10.26 -3.33 -18.80
N GLU A 121 10.64 -2.93 -20.01
CA GLU A 121 11.97 -3.19 -20.58
C GLU A 121 13.09 -2.49 -19.80
N HIS A 122 12.75 -1.42 -19.06
CA HIS A 122 13.64 -0.66 -18.18
C HIS A 122 13.27 -0.81 -16.70
N ALA A 123 12.74 -1.97 -16.30
CA ALA A 123 12.20 -2.20 -14.95
C ALA A 123 13.25 -1.99 -13.85
N GLU A 124 14.54 -2.21 -14.13
CA GLU A 124 15.64 -2.01 -13.20
C GLU A 124 15.72 -0.56 -12.68
N GLU A 125 15.37 0.43 -13.51
CA GLU A 125 15.36 1.83 -13.08
C GLU A 125 14.28 2.07 -12.01
N PHE A 126 13.09 1.52 -12.19
CA PHE A 126 12.01 1.62 -11.22
C PHE A 126 12.30 0.85 -9.92
N VAL A 127 12.99 -0.30 -10.03
CA VAL A 127 13.46 -1.07 -8.87
C VAL A 127 14.48 -0.23 -8.08
N ARG A 128 15.42 0.43 -8.76
CA ARG A 128 16.42 1.32 -8.15
C ARG A 128 15.73 2.49 -7.41
N GLN A 129 14.70 3.11 -8.01
CA GLN A 129 13.92 4.17 -7.40
C GLN A 129 13.16 3.67 -6.16
N ALA A 130 12.55 2.48 -6.23
CA ALA A 130 11.88 1.88 -5.09
C ALA A 130 12.85 1.58 -3.93
N GLN A 131 14.07 1.14 -4.23
CA GLN A 131 15.14 0.94 -3.23
C GLN A 131 15.55 2.26 -2.57
N ALA A 132 15.69 3.35 -3.34
CA ALA A 132 15.97 4.68 -2.80
C ALA A 132 14.87 5.14 -1.84
N ILE A 133 13.61 4.94 -2.19
CA ILE A 133 12.46 5.25 -1.32
C ILE A 133 12.49 4.40 -0.04
N ARG A 134 12.84 3.11 -0.11
CA ARG A 134 12.99 2.26 1.09
C ARG A 134 14.07 2.80 2.02
N ALA A 135 15.24 3.16 1.49
CA ALA A 135 16.33 3.73 2.28
C ALA A 135 15.94 5.06 2.95
N GLU A 136 15.26 5.95 2.21
CA GLU A 136 14.73 7.20 2.75
C GLU A 136 13.64 6.97 3.80
N ARG A 137 12.76 6.00 3.63
CA ARG A 137 11.77 5.61 4.63
C ARG A 137 12.42 5.22 5.95
N GLU A 138 13.45 4.38 5.91
CA GLU A 138 14.18 3.94 7.11
C GLU A 138 14.88 5.12 7.80
N ARG A 139 15.47 6.03 7.01
CA ARG A 139 16.06 7.26 7.55
C ARG A 139 15.01 8.14 8.22
N LEU A 140 13.88 8.37 7.55
CA LEU A 140 12.77 9.17 8.08
C LEU A 140 12.19 8.57 9.36
N GLN A 141 12.01 7.25 9.43
CA GLN A 141 11.49 6.60 10.64
C GLN A 141 12.38 6.90 11.86
N ARG A 142 13.71 6.87 11.72
CA ARG A 142 14.64 7.24 12.80
C ARG A 142 14.48 8.70 13.18
N VAL A 143 14.51 9.62 12.21
CA VAL A 143 14.38 11.07 12.47
C VAL A 143 13.05 11.40 13.14
N LEU A 144 11.95 10.76 12.71
CA LEU A 144 10.63 10.98 13.30
C LEU A 144 10.52 10.44 14.73
N ALA A 145 11.20 9.32 15.03
CA ALA A 145 11.22 8.75 16.38
C ALA A 145 11.98 9.63 17.40
N ASP A 146 12.93 10.43 16.91
CA ASP A 146 13.69 11.38 17.75
C ASP A 146 12.91 12.68 18.03
N LEU A 147 11.75 12.92 17.39
CA LEU A 147 10.97 14.13 17.60
C LEU A 147 10.05 13.99 18.82
N PRO A 148 10.13 14.93 19.80
CA PRO A 148 9.26 14.91 20.97
C PRO A 148 7.77 14.90 20.58
N GLY A 149 7.01 13.97 21.14
CA GLY A 149 5.57 13.86 20.90
C GLY A 149 5.17 13.23 19.55
N VAL A 150 6.13 12.82 18.74
CA VAL A 150 5.88 12.11 17.47
C VAL A 150 6.11 10.61 17.64
N TRP A 151 5.14 9.81 17.24
CA TRP A 151 5.22 8.35 17.27
C TRP A 151 5.07 7.77 15.87
N PRO A 152 6.17 7.44 15.16
CA PRO A 152 6.09 6.77 13.86
C PRO A 152 5.77 5.28 14.04
N PHE A 153 4.89 4.76 13.17
CA PHE A 153 4.60 3.33 13.10
C PHE A 153 5.50 2.67 12.04
N PRO A 154 5.83 1.37 12.21
CA PRO A 154 6.58 0.61 11.20
C PRO A 154 5.89 0.68 9.83
N SER A 155 6.69 0.77 8.77
CA SER A 155 6.17 0.91 7.42
C SER A 155 6.85 -0.03 6.44
N GLU A 156 6.04 -0.60 5.53
CA GLU A 156 6.42 -1.41 4.38
C GLU A 156 5.91 -0.80 3.06
N ALA A 157 5.52 0.50 3.10
CA ALA A 157 5.03 1.25 1.93
C ALA A 157 5.92 2.48 1.65
N ASN A 158 5.53 3.32 0.69
CA ASN A 158 6.17 4.62 0.43
C ASN A 158 5.59 5.75 1.30
N MET A 159 5.09 5.41 2.47
CA MET A 159 4.51 6.36 3.42
C MET A 159 4.79 5.89 4.85
N ILE A 160 4.73 6.80 5.81
CA ILE A 160 4.84 6.51 7.24
C ILE A 160 3.59 7.07 7.92
N LEU A 161 2.92 6.24 8.71
CA LEU A 161 1.90 6.71 9.64
C LEU A 161 2.61 7.23 10.89
N VAL A 162 2.26 8.44 11.33
CA VAL A 162 2.76 9.02 12.57
C VAL A 162 1.60 9.46 13.45
N ARG A 163 1.71 9.26 14.76
CA ARG A 163 0.82 9.90 15.73
C ARG A 163 1.52 11.12 16.30
N VAL A 164 0.78 12.21 16.43
CA VAL A 164 1.25 13.50 16.97
C VAL A 164 0.30 13.97 18.08
N PRO A 165 0.68 14.95 18.92
CA PRO A 165 -0.20 15.44 20.01
C PRO A 165 -1.53 16.01 19.49
N ASP A 166 -1.50 16.77 18.40
CA ASP A 166 -2.67 17.35 17.74
C ASP A 166 -2.47 17.30 16.22
N ALA A 167 -3.11 16.31 15.57
CA ALA A 167 -2.99 16.12 14.12
C ALA A 167 -3.64 17.24 13.30
N ARG A 168 -4.65 17.93 13.84
CA ARG A 168 -5.28 19.06 13.13
C ARG A 168 -4.33 20.25 13.09
N ARG A 169 -3.77 20.61 14.25
CA ARG A 169 -2.79 21.69 14.35
C ARG A 169 -1.55 21.41 13.49
N ALA A 170 -0.98 20.21 13.62
CA ALA A 170 0.18 19.81 12.83
C ALA A 170 -0.10 19.84 11.31
N PHE A 171 -1.26 19.35 10.88
CA PHE A 171 -1.68 19.38 9.48
C PHE A 171 -1.79 20.82 8.92
N GLU A 172 -2.50 21.71 9.64
CA GLU A 172 -2.66 23.10 9.18
C GLU A 172 -1.33 23.87 9.23
N GLY A 173 -0.51 23.62 10.25
CA GLY A 173 0.84 24.19 10.33
C GLY A 173 1.74 23.73 9.19
N MET A 174 1.84 22.44 8.91
CA MET A 174 2.61 21.92 7.76
C MET A 174 2.11 22.52 6.43
N LYS A 175 0.80 22.61 6.25
CA LYS A 175 0.20 23.22 5.06
C LYS A 175 0.59 24.69 4.90
N SER A 176 0.63 25.46 5.99
CA SER A 176 1.08 26.86 5.96
C SER A 176 2.55 27.02 5.59
N HIS A 177 3.37 25.99 5.82
CA HIS A 177 4.75 25.88 5.38
C HIS A 177 4.92 25.25 3.98
N GLY A 178 3.82 25.12 3.21
CA GLY A 178 3.85 24.58 1.85
C GLY A 178 3.95 23.05 1.75
N VAL A 179 3.79 22.32 2.85
CA VAL A 179 3.87 20.85 2.87
C VAL A 179 2.49 20.24 3.12
N LEU A 180 1.95 19.57 2.10
CA LEU A 180 0.66 18.90 2.18
C LEU A 180 0.83 17.41 2.52
N VAL A 181 0.32 17.01 3.66
CA VAL A 181 0.25 15.61 4.12
C VAL A 181 -1.20 15.15 4.22
N LYS A 182 -1.46 13.91 4.59
CA LYS A 182 -2.83 13.43 4.79
C LYS A 182 -3.15 13.30 6.28
N ASN A 183 -4.13 14.06 6.76
CA ASN A 183 -4.73 13.82 8.07
C ASN A 183 -5.70 12.64 7.95
N VAL A 184 -5.43 11.57 8.69
CA VAL A 184 -6.22 10.34 8.69
C VAL A 184 -7.02 10.13 9.98
N SER A 185 -6.97 11.09 10.89
CA SER A 185 -7.58 11.00 12.24
C SER A 185 -9.08 10.70 12.19
N GLY A 186 -9.79 11.16 11.19
CA GLY A 186 -11.23 10.96 11.05
C GLY A 186 -11.65 9.65 10.40
N LEU A 187 -10.70 8.82 9.93
CA LEU A 187 -11.04 7.59 9.22
C LEU A 187 -11.44 6.43 10.15
N HIS A 188 -10.87 6.39 11.35
CA HIS A 188 -11.15 5.36 12.35
C HIS A 188 -10.68 5.83 13.74
N PRO A 189 -11.34 5.43 14.85
CA PRO A 189 -10.91 5.81 16.20
C PRO A 189 -9.46 5.45 16.56
N LEU A 190 -8.95 4.31 16.06
CA LEU A 190 -7.55 3.91 16.25
C LEU A 190 -6.54 4.83 15.53
N LEU A 191 -6.99 5.66 14.60
CA LEU A 191 -6.16 6.63 13.87
C LEU A 191 -6.26 8.05 14.49
N ALA A 192 -6.86 8.18 15.66
CA ALA A 192 -6.92 9.47 16.35
C ALA A 192 -5.53 10.10 16.45
N ASN A 193 -5.43 11.38 16.07
CA ASN A 193 -4.19 12.15 16.03
C ASN A 193 -3.10 11.57 15.10
N CYS A 194 -3.49 10.89 14.03
CA CYS A 194 -2.54 10.34 13.05
C CYS A 194 -2.49 11.14 11.75
N LEU A 195 -1.28 11.35 11.26
CA LEU A 195 -0.96 11.87 9.93
C LEU A 195 -0.28 10.76 9.12
N ARG A 196 -0.54 10.74 7.81
CA ARG A 196 0.17 9.90 6.85
C ARG A 196 1.14 10.76 6.05
N LEU A 197 2.43 10.53 6.23
CA LEU A 197 3.53 11.23 5.57
C LEU A 197 3.99 10.39 4.37
N THR A 198 4.05 10.99 3.18
CA THR A 198 4.59 10.31 2.00
C THR A 198 6.11 10.47 1.98
N VAL A 199 6.82 9.39 1.68
CA VAL A 199 8.28 9.39 1.52
C VAL A 199 8.60 9.94 0.13
N GLY A 200 9.30 11.06 0.09
CA GLY A 200 9.77 11.74 -1.12
C GLY A 200 11.29 11.65 -1.29
N THR A 201 11.84 12.58 -2.06
CA THR A 201 13.28 12.79 -2.19
C THR A 201 13.89 13.26 -0.86
N PRO A 202 15.23 13.17 -0.67
CA PRO A 202 15.88 13.66 0.54
C PRO A 202 15.55 15.13 0.86
N ASP A 203 15.43 15.99 -0.16
CA ASP A 203 15.13 17.41 0.02
C ASP A 203 13.66 17.63 0.42
N GLU A 204 12.71 16.95 -0.23
CA GLU A 204 11.30 16.99 0.15
C GLU A 204 11.10 16.46 1.58
N ASN A 205 11.78 15.38 1.93
CA ASN A 205 11.72 14.82 3.27
C ASN A 205 12.28 15.76 4.34
N ARG A 206 13.35 16.51 4.02
CA ARG A 206 13.89 17.55 4.90
C ARG A 206 12.87 18.66 5.13
N LEU A 207 12.28 19.21 4.06
CA LEU A 207 11.23 20.23 4.14
C LEU A 207 10.03 19.75 4.96
N MET A 208 9.62 18.49 4.76
CA MET A 208 8.52 17.89 5.51
C MET A 208 8.82 17.78 7.01
N ILE A 209 10.03 17.38 7.38
CA ILE A 209 10.46 17.30 8.78
C ILE A 209 10.52 18.68 9.43
N ASP A 210 11.07 19.69 8.72
CA ASP A 210 11.17 21.06 9.24
C ASP A 210 9.78 21.67 9.42
N ALA A 211 8.88 21.47 8.46
CA ALA A 211 7.47 21.89 8.58
C ALA A 211 6.75 21.18 9.74
N LEU A 212 6.98 19.88 9.95
CA LEU A 212 6.40 19.15 11.06
C LEU A 212 6.90 19.69 12.40
N LYS A 213 8.23 19.89 12.56
CA LYS A 213 8.81 20.46 13.79
C LYS A 213 8.23 21.84 14.14
N ALA A 214 8.05 22.70 13.13
CA ALA A 214 7.47 24.03 13.33
C ALA A 214 5.97 24.00 13.69
N SER A 215 5.31 22.85 13.51
CA SER A 215 3.85 22.69 13.67
C SER A 215 3.44 21.88 14.92
N LEU A 216 4.39 21.29 15.62
CA LEU A 216 4.16 20.57 16.88
C LEU A 216 3.99 21.55 18.04
#